data_bef190a6d0cbb5fd58e20b3d530ece5e
#
_entry.id   bef190a6d0cbb5fd58e20b3d530ece5e
#
_cell.length_a   1.000
_cell.length_b   1.000
_cell.length_c   1.000
_cell.angle_alpha   90.00
_cell.angle_beta   90.00
_cell.angle_gamma   90.00
#
_symmetry.space_group_name_H-M   'P 1'
#
loop_
_entity.id
_entity.type
_entity.pdbx_description
1 polymer ?
#
loop_
_entity_poly.entity_id
_entity_poly.type
_entity_poly.pdbx_seq_one_letter_code
_entity_poly.pdbx_strand_id
1 'polypeptide(L)'
;MNTPPLISVIVAVRNGERFLSQALQSIRDQTYRPLEILVVDGQSTDRTAAIARSCAGVRYFWQPDQGVSNAYNYGLAQAQGDLIAFLSYDDLWLPKKLAIQAGYLMAHPDCQYTVCRIRYFVEDGDSPPAGFRPELLEQTPVAYIMETLLARRALFDLVGLHDPNLPTTGDVDWYARAFDAGVIGHVCAETLVHKRVHSHNVSLNDTSTNAQLLDVLRRSVRRKHLDVTAP
;
A
#
# COMPACT_ATOMS: atom_id res chain seq x y z
N MET A 1 13.84 17.39 -22.21
CA MET A 1 13.34 17.27 -20.82
C MET A 1 12.69 15.92 -20.71
N ASN A 2 13.15 15.06 -19.79
CA ASN A 2 12.49 13.76 -19.61
C ASN A 2 11.10 13.98 -19.05
N THR A 3 10.09 13.42 -19.68
CA THR A 3 8.71 13.42 -19.18
C THR A 3 8.69 12.74 -17.81
N PRO A 4 8.04 13.31 -16.78
CA PRO A 4 7.95 12.67 -15.48
C PRO A 4 7.23 11.31 -15.62
N PRO A 5 7.69 10.26 -14.89
CA PRO A 5 7.13 8.92 -15.00
C PRO A 5 5.65 8.88 -14.56
N LEU A 6 4.84 8.10 -15.26
CA LEU A 6 3.45 7.86 -14.85
C LEU A 6 3.42 7.06 -13.55
N ILE A 7 2.62 7.49 -12.58
CA ILE A 7 2.34 6.74 -11.35
C ILE A 7 0.98 6.07 -11.46
N SER A 8 0.93 4.75 -11.29
CA SER A 8 -0.32 4.01 -11.08
C SER A 8 -0.61 3.89 -9.60
N VAL A 9 -1.74 4.42 -9.16
CA VAL A 9 -2.23 4.30 -7.78
C VAL A 9 -3.30 3.22 -7.74
N ILE A 10 -3.02 2.13 -7.03
CA ILE A 10 -3.92 0.99 -6.86
C ILE A 10 -4.63 1.12 -5.52
N VAL A 11 -5.97 1.18 -5.56
CA VAL A 11 -6.84 1.25 -4.38
C VAL A 11 -7.59 -0.06 -4.25
N ALA A 12 -7.21 -0.89 -3.27
CA ALA A 12 -7.98 -2.07 -2.91
C ALA A 12 -9.13 -1.69 -1.99
N VAL A 13 -10.34 -2.16 -2.30
CA VAL A 13 -11.53 -1.84 -1.51
C VAL A 13 -12.49 -3.02 -1.43
N ARG A 14 -13.11 -3.18 -0.26
CA ARG A 14 -14.30 -4.04 -0.06
C ARG A 14 -15.22 -3.38 0.96
N ASN A 15 -16.47 -3.12 0.57
CA ASN A 15 -17.47 -2.45 1.39
C ASN A 15 -16.95 -1.13 1.98
N GLY A 16 -16.44 -0.26 1.08
CA GLY A 16 -15.76 0.98 1.43
C GLY A 16 -16.62 2.25 1.32
N GLU A 17 -17.95 2.14 1.24
CA GLU A 17 -18.83 3.29 0.98
C GLU A 17 -18.62 4.47 1.93
N ARG A 18 -18.17 4.19 3.18
CA ARG A 18 -17.95 5.22 4.20
C ARG A 18 -16.74 6.10 3.90
N PHE A 19 -15.65 5.52 3.39
CA PHE A 19 -14.34 6.20 3.35
C PHE A 19 -13.76 6.37 1.95
N LEU A 20 -14.17 5.56 0.97
CA LEU A 20 -13.57 5.53 -0.36
C LEU A 20 -13.53 6.91 -1.04
N SER A 21 -14.58 7.74 -0.88
CA SER A 21 -14.60 9.09 -1.46
C SER A 21 -13.46 9.95 -0.94
N GLN A 22 -13.17 9.90 0.36
CA GLN A 22 -12.09 10.66 0.99
C GLN A 22 -10.72 10.16 0.53
N ALA A 23 -10.53 8.83 0.45
CA ALA A 23 -9.32 8.22 -0.05
C ALA A 23 -9.03 8.66 -1.50
N LEU A 24 -10.02 8.56 -2.39
CA LEU A 24 -9.90 8.99 -3.79
C LEU A 24 -9.62 10.50 -3.91
N GLN A 25 -10.25 11.33 -3.07
CA GLN A 25 -9.98 12.76 -3.05
C GLN A 25 -8.52 13.03 -2.63
N SER A 26 -7.98 12.33 -1.63
CA SER A 26 -6.59 12.49 -1.20
C SER A 26 -5.57 12.14 -2.30
N ILE A 27 -5.90 11.19 -3.20
CA ILE A 27 -5.10 10.89 -4.38
C ILE A 27 -5.22 12.01 -5.42
N ARG A 28 -6.42 12.52 -5.66
CA ARG A 28 -6.65 13.62 -6.62
C ARG A 28 -5.95 14.92 -6.20
N ASP A 29 -5.81 15.16 -4.90
CA ASP A 29 -5.15 16.33 -4.32
C ASP A 29 -3.61 16.23 -4.34
N GLN A 30 -3.04 15.11 -4.80
CA GLN A 30 -1.59 14.99 -4.97
C GLN A 30 -1.07 16.05 -5.92
N THR A 31 0.07 16.64 -5.59
CA THR A 31 0.73 17.68 -6.41
C THR A 31 1.54 17.12 -7.57
N TYR A 32 1.75 15.81 -7.61
CA TYR A 32 2.46 15.12 -8.69
C TYR A 32 1.53 14.78 -9.86
N ARG A 33 2.05 14.91 -11.08
CA ARG A 33 1.43 14.44 -12.33
C ARG A 33 2.52 13.96 -13.29
N PRO A 34 2.26 12.99 -14.19
CA PRO A 34 0.97 12.31 -14.41
C PRO A 34 0.70 11.16 -13.42
N LEU A 35 -0.57 10.88 -13.15
CA LEU A 35 -1.01 9.71 -12.40
C LEU A 35 -2.31 9.11 -12.97
N GLU A 36 -2.50 7.80 -12.78
CA GLU A 36 -3.76 7.09 -12.99
C GLU A 36 -4.24 6.45 -11.68
N ILE A 37 -5.55 6.27 -11.53
CA ILE A 37 -6.17 5.69 -10.34
C ILE A 37 -6.92 4.43 -10.73
N LEU A 38 -6.56 3.29 -10.15
CA LEU A 38 -7.20 2.00 -10.33
C LEU A 38 -7.88 1.59 -9.02
N VAL A 39 -9.20 1.51 -9.03
CA VAL A 39 -9.97 0.96 -7.91
C VAL A 39 -10.26 -0.49 -8.20
N VAL A 40 -9.78 -1.39 -7.33
CA VAL A 40 -10.00 -2.84 -7.41
C VAL A 40 -10.94 -3.23 -6.28
N ASP A 41 -12.17 -3.55 -6.64
CA ASP A 41 -13.27 -3.85 -5.74
C ASP A 41 -13.38 -5.36 -5.47
N GLY A 42 -13.11 -5.74 -4.24
CA GLY A 42 -13.18 -7.12 -3.71
C GLY A 42 -14.61 -7.61 -3.47
N GLN A 43 -15.52 -7.44 -4.44
CA GLN A 43 -16.91 -7.92 -4.40
C GLN A 43 -17.75 -7.20 -3.33
N SER A 44 -17.70 -5.88 -3.35
CA SER A 44 -18.54 -5.05 -2.46
C SER A 44 -20.03 -5.23 -2.75
N THR A 45 -20.82 -5.15 -1.68
CA THR A 45 -22.28 -5.26 -1.71
C THR A 45 -23.00 -3.95 -1.34
N ASP A 46 -22.22 -2.92 -0.99
CA ASP A 46 -22.67 -1.57 -0.66
C ASP A 46 -22.53 -0.62 -1.86
N ARG A 47 -22.50 0.71 -1.62
CA ARG A 47 -22.38 1.71 -2.68
C ARG A 47 -20.95 1.92 -3.22
N THR A 48 -19.96 1.11 -2.83
CA THR A 48 -18.56 1.22 -3.24
C THR A 48 -18.40 1.37 -4.76
N ALA A 49 -19.00 0.47 -5.54
CA ALA A 49 -18.91 0.50 -7.00
C ALA A 49 -19.48 1.78 -7.60
N ALA A 50 -20.60 2.28 -7.08
CA ALA A 50 -21.21 3.53 -7.52
C ALA A 50 -20.30 4.73 -7.24
N ILE A 51 -19.71 4.80 -6.03
CA ILE A 51 -18.77 5.84 -5.65
C ILE A 51 -17.53 5.84 -6.54
N ALA A 52 -16.91 4.68 -6.75
CA ALA A 52 -15.71 4.58 -7.59
C ALA A 52 -15.98 5.03 -9.03
N ARG A 53 -17.08 4.58 -9.63
CA ARG A 53 -17.46 4.93 -11.02
C ARG A 53 -17.87 6.37 -11.20
N SER A 54 -18.38 7.03 -10.17
CA SER A 54 -18.72 8.46 -10.23
C SER A 54 -17.49 9.38 -10.15
N CYS A 55 -16.35 8.86 -9.73
CA CYS A 55 -15.12 9.64 -9.58
C CYS A 55 -14.40 9.74 -10.94
N ALA A 56 -14.31 10.96 -11.49
CA ALA A 56 -13.66 11.19 -12.77
C ALA A 56 -12.18 10.77 -12.76
N GLY A 57 -11.75 10.08 -13.81
CA GLY A 57 -10.36 9.61 -13.97
C GLY A 57 -10.05 8.32 -13.24
N VAL A 58 -11.03 7.70 -12.58
CA VAL A 58 -10.89 6.39 -11.95
C VAL A 58 -11.19 5.28 -12.96
N ARG A 59 -10.30 4.30 -13.01
CA ARG A 59 -10.52 3.01 -13.68
C ARG A 59 -11.00 2.02 -12.61
N TYR A 60 -12.25 1.60 -12.72
CA TYR A 60 -12.87 0.66 -11.79
C TYR A 60 -12.78 -0.77 -12.32
N PHE A 61 -12.36 -1.69 -11.43
CA PHE A 61 -12.29 -3.13 -11.71
C PHE A 61 -12.99 -3.91 -10.62
N TRP A 62 -13.82 -4.84 -11.02
CA TRP A 62 -14.38 -5.84 -10.12
C TRP A 62 -13.42 -7.03 -10.04
N GLN A 63 -13.01 -7.39 -8.84
CA GLN A 63 -12.04 -8.44 -8.59
C GLN A 63 -12.70 -9.82 -8.63
N PRO A 64 -12.21 -10.80 -9.42
CA PRO A 64 -12.78 -12.14 -9.45
C PRO A 64 -12.49 -12.93 -8.18
N ASP A 65 -11.27 -12.83 -7.65
CA ASP A 65 -10.81 -13.55 -6.45
C ASP A 65 -10.89 -12.63 -5.21
N GLN A 66 -11.04 -13.22 -4.02
CA GLN A 66 -11.12 -12.44 -2.78
C GLN A 66 -9.73 -12.18 -2.18
N GLY A 67 -9.65 -11.16 -1.31
CA GLY A 67 -8.46 -10.81 -0.53
C GLY A 67 -7.66 -9.64 -1.10
N VAL A 68 -7.00 -8.91 -0.21
CA VAL A 68 -6.24 -7.69 -0.53
C VAL A 68 -5.03 -7.98 -1.42
N SER A 69 -4.32 -9.08 -1.20
CA SER A 69 -3.19 -9.50 -2.03
C SER A 69 -3.61 -9.74 -3.49
N ASN A 70 -4.76 -10.40 -3.70
CA ASN A 70 -5.34 -10.60 -5.03
C ASN A 70 -5.74 -9.27 -5.67
N ALA A 71 -6.30 -8.32 -4.88
CA ALA A 71 -6.64 -6.98 -5.38
C ALA A 71 -5.38 -6.22 -5.84
N TYR A 72 -4.31 -6.25 -5.05
CA TYR A 72 -3.05 -5.63 -5.43
C TYR A 72 -2.45 -6.26 -6.68
N ASN A 73 -2.41 -7.58 -6.76
CA ASN A 73 -1.90 -8.30 -7.94
C ASN A 73 -2.73 -8.00 -9.19
N TYR A 74 -4.06 -7.99 -9.05
CA TYR A 74 -4.95 -7.63 -10.16
C TYR A 74 -4.71 -6.18 -10.62
N GLY A 75 -4.61 -5.24 -9.69
CA GLY A 75 -4.30 -3.85 -9.97
C GLY A 75 -2.95 -3.67 -10.65
N LEU A 76 -1.90 -4.38 -10.20
CA LEU A 76 -0.57 -4.39 -10.82
C LEU A 76 -0.64 -4.83 -12.29
N ALA A 77 -1.41 -5.87 -12.60
CA ALA A 77 -1.59 -6.36 -13.97
C ALA A 77 -2.31 -5.34 -14.88
N GLN A 78 -3.15 -4.46 -14.32
CA GLN A 78 -3.89 -3.43 -15.05
C GLN A 78 -3.18 -2.08 -15.11
N ALA A 79 -2.18 -1.88 -14.26
CA ALA A 79 -1.45 -0.63 -14.13
C ALA A 79 -0.59 -0.35 -15.39
N GLN A 80 -0.42 0.93 -15.76
CA GLN A 80 0.34 1.38 -16.93
C GLN A 80 1.55 2.25 -16.57
N GLY A 81 1.63 2.71 -15.31
CA GLY A 81 2.69 3.60 -14.84
C GLY A 81 4.05 2.92 -14.66
N ASP A 82 5.12 3.69 -14.75
CA ASP A 82 6.49 3.27 -14.45
C ASP A 82 6.73 3.12 -12.96
N LEU A 83 5.94 3.83 -12.17
CA LEU A 83 5.93 3.78 -10.71
C LEU A 83 4.58 3.29 -10.20
N ILE A 84 4.62 2.51 -9.13
CA ILE A 84 3.45 1.90 -8.50
C ILE A 84 3.32 2.37 -7.06
N ALA A 85 2.11 2.75 -6.67
CA ALA A 85 1.73 3.08 -5.30
C ALA A 85 0.40 2.41 -4.95
N PHE A 86 0.17 2.19 -3.66
CA PHE A 86 -1.05 1.56 -3.15
C PHE A 86 -1.66 2.43 -2.06
N LEU A 87 -2.98 2.46 -2.01
CA LEU A 87 -3.72 3.07 -0.92
C LEU A 87 -4.89 2.18 -0.53
N SER A 88 -5.09 1.96 0.77
CA SER A 88 -6.31 1.37 1.30
C SER A 88 -7.47 2.36 1.21
N TYR A 89 -8.69 1.87 1.02
CA TYR A 89 -9.89 2.70 0.85
C TYR A 89 -10.23 3.58 2.05
N ASP A 90 -9.66 3.31 3.21
CA ASP A 90 -9.92 3.95 4.50
C ASP A 90 -8.80 4.90 4.96
N ASP A 91 -7.68 4.94 4.26
CA ASP A 91 -6.53 5.80 4.58
C ASP A 91 -6.48 7.06 3.71
N LEU A 92 -5.66 8.02 4.12
CA LEU A 92 -5.48 9.29 3.42
C LEU A 92 -4.01 9.58 3.14
N TRP A 93 -3.72 10.12 1.97
CA TRP A 93 -2.41 10.68 1.63
C TRP A 93 -2.36 12.18 1.82
N LEU A 94 -1.23 12.69 2.30
CA LEU A 94 -0.96 14.13 2.29
C LEU A 94 -0.55 14.59 0.88
N PRO A 95 -0.87 15.84 0.48
CA PRO A 95 -0.81 16.29 -0.92
C PRO A 95 0.58 16.18 -1.59
N LYS A 96 1.66 16.20 -0.84
CA LYS A 96 3.02 16.14 -1.38
C LYS A 96 3.64 14.74 -1.42
N LYS A 97 2.91 13.68 -1.01
CA LYS A 97 3.47 12.32 -0.90
C LYS A 97 4.13 11.86 -2.19
N LEU A 98 3.38 11.84 -3.27
CA LEU A 98 3.90 11.32 -4.54
C LEU A 98 5.01 12.22 -5.11
N ALA A 99 4.94 13.54 -4.93
CA ALA A 99 5.97 14.45 -5.41
C ALA A 99 7.31 14.27 -4.69
N ILE A 100 7.28 14.10 -3.35
CA ILE A 100 8.49 13.86 -2.55
C ILE A 100 9.11 12.53 -2.92
N GLN A 101 8.33 11.46 -2.93
CA GLN A 101 8.81 10.11 -3.17
C GLN A 101 9.30 9.92 -4.61
N ALA A 102 8.56 10.40 -5.62
CA ALA A 102 8.97 10.33 -7.02
C ALA A 102 10.20 11.21 -7.29
N GLY A 103 10.28 12.39 -6.68
CA GLY A 103 11.45 13.25 -6.76
C GLY A 103 12.71 12.55 -6.27
N TYR A 104 12.63 11.83 -5.15
CA TYR A 104 13.74 11.03 -4.64
C TYR A 104 14.14 9.91 -5.61
N LEU A 105 13.18 9.12 -6.10
CA LEU A 105 13.47 8.02 -7.04
C LEU A 105 14.09 8.54 -8.35
N MET A 106 13.65 9.69 -8.85
CA MET A 106 14.22 10.29 -10.07
C MET A 106 15.66 10.79 -9.85
N ALA A 107 15.98 11.29 -8.67
CA ALA A 107 17.32 11.74 -8.32
C ALA A 107 18.29 10.60 -7.99
N HIS A 108 17.78 9.41 -7.65
CA HIS A 108 18.57 8.25 -7.21
C HIS A 108 18.17 7.00 -8.02
N PRO A 109 18.74 6.80 -9.22
CA PRO A 109 18.37 5.68 -10.11
C PRO A 109 18.55 4.29 -9.49
N ASP A 110 19.51 4.11 -8.59
CA ASP A 110 19.76 2.83 -7.90
C ASP A 110 18.70 2.51 -6.84
N CYS A 111 17.98 3.53 -6.34
CA CYS A 111 16.89 3.34 -5.39
C CYS A 111 15.66 2.78 -6.12
N GLN A 112 15.13 1.65 -5.62
CA GLN A 112 14.03 0.94 -6.26
C GLN A 112 12.68 1.29 -5.66
N TYR A 113 12.63 1.68 -4.39
CA TYR A 113 11.40 2.08 -3.71
C TYR A 113 11.67 3.11 -2.60
N THR A 114 10.61 3.82 -2.23
CA THR A 114 10.59 4.68 -1.06
C THR A 114 9.40 4.33 -0.18
N VAL A 115 9.58 4.53 1.13
CA VAL A 115 8.52 4.51 2.15
C VAL A 115 8.55 5.81 2.94
N CYS A 116 7.53 6.05 3.77
CA CYS A 116 7.45 7.26 4.57
C CYS A 116 6.90 6.97 5.98
N ARG A 117 6.77 8.03 6.78
CA ARG A 117 6.13 7.95 8.09
C ARG A 117 4.62 8.03 7.96
N ILE A 118 3.94 7.43 8.91
CA ILE A 118 2.49 7.48 9.06
C ILE A 118 2.11 8.24 10.32
N ARG A 119 0.86 8.75 10.36
CA ARG A 119 0.18 9.18 11.56
C ARG A 119 -1.16 8.45 11.66
N TYR A 120 -1.42 7.86 12.80
CA TYR A 120 -2.75 7.30 13.07
C TYR A 120 -3.74 8.41 13.42
N PHE A 121 -4.99 8.23 13.03
CA PHE A 121 -6.07 9.13 13.40
C PHE A 121 -7.38 8.36 13.54
N VAL A 122 -8.29 8.95 14.30
CA VAL A 122 -9.68 8.50 14.48
C VAL A 122 -10.55 9.62 13.94
N GLU A 123 -11.69 9.29 13.33
CA GLU A 123 -12.66 10.32 12.90
C GLU A 123 -13.20 11.12 14.08
N ASP A 124 -13.51 12.39 13.81
CA ASP A 124 -14.13 13.27 14.82
C ASP A 124 -15.43 12.66 15.35
N GLY A 125 -15.50 12.53 16.65
CA GLY A 125 -16.65 11.92 17.35
C GLY A 125 -16.58 10.40 17.52
N ASP A 126 -15.63 9.72 16.88
CA ASP A 126 -15.35 8.30 17.11
C ASP A 126 -14.32 8.13 18.24
N SER A 127 -14.29 6.94 18.85
CA SER A 127 -13.26 6.55 19.83
C SER A 127 -12.39 5.44 19.25
N PRO A 128 -11.11 5.35 19.66
CA PRO A 128 -10.28 4.23 19.27
C PRO A 128 -10.94 2.89 19.65
N PRO A 129 -10.95 1.91 18.74
CA PRO A 129 -11.54 0.61 19.01
C PRO A 129 -10.77 -0.16 20.08
N ALA A 130 -11.42 -1.13 20.71
CA ALA A 130 -10.78 -2.04 21.65
C ALA A 130 -9.57 -2.73 21.02
N GLY A 131 -8.45 -2.82 21.75
CA GLY A 131 -7.20 -3.41 21.28
C GLY A 131 -6.26 -2.43 20.56
N PHE A 132 -6.70 -1.25 20.18
CA PHE A 132 -5.81 -0.21 19.68
C PHE A 132 -5.07 0.47 20.85
N ARG A 133 -3.79 0.76 20.66
CA ARG A 133 -2.95 1.46 21.65
C ARG A 133 -3.03 2.97 21.43
N PRO A 134 -3.73 3.76 22.29
CA PRO A 134 -3.97 5.19 22.07
C PRO A 134 -2.70 6.03 21.92
N GLU A 135 -1.60 5.62 22.55
CA GLU A 135 -0.30 6.32 22.47
C GLU A 135 0.27 6.36 21.04
N LEU A 136 -0.20 5.50 20.14
CA LEU A 136 0.19 5.53 18.72
C LEU A 136 -0.36 6.76 17.99
N LEU A 137 -1.42 7.40 18.48
CA LEU A 137 -1.98 8.62 17.88
C LEU A 137 -1.01 9.81 17.96
N GLU A 138 -0.11 9.80 18.97
CA GLU A 138 0.88 10.85 19.18
C GLU A 138 2.22 10.55 18.45
N GLN A 139 2.33 9.40 17.79
CA GLN A 139 3.56 8.96 17.16
C GLN A 139 3.48 9.08 15.63
N THR A 140 4.66 9.21 15.01
CA THR A 140 4.81 9.19 13.56
C THR A 140 5.86 8.15 13.14
N PRO A 141 5.57 6.83 13.33
CA PRO A 141 6.53 5.79 12.99
C PRO A 141 6.77 5.69 11.49
N VAL A 142 7.96 5.19 11.11
CA VAL A 142 8.19 4.65 9.78
C VAL A 142 7.39 3.36 9.66
N ALA A 143 6.66 3.20 8.56
CA ALA A 143 5.88 2.00 8.33
C ALA A 143 6.23 1.36 6.99
N TYR A 144 6.53 0.06 7.01
CA TYR A 144 6.71 -0.77 5.83
C TYR A 144 5.38 -1.47 5.50
N ILE A 145 4.44 -0.66 5.00
CA ILE A 145 3.11 -1.07 4.54
C ILE A 145 2.88 -0.53 3.13
N MET A 146 1.95 -1.12 2.39
CA MET A 146 1.74 -0.75 0.99
C MET A 146 1.32 0.70 0.82
N GLU A 147 0.57 1.29 1.74
CA GLU A 147 0.11 2.68 1.68
C GLU A 147 1.25 3.71 1.71
N THR A 148 2.41 3.33 2.26
CA THR A 148 3.60 4.20 2.28
C THR A 148 4.50 4.00 1.07
N LEU A 149 4.36 2.88 0.35
CA LEU A 149 5.21 2.52 -0.77
C LEU A 149 5.00 3.44 -1.99
N LEU A 150 6.11 3.81 -2.61
CA LEU A 150 6.20 4.15 -4.03
C LEU A 150 7.39 3.37 -4.60
N ALA A 151 7.17 2.51 -5.59
CA ALA A 151 8.18 1.62 -6.13
C ALA A 151 8.25 1.69 -7.65
N ARG A 152 9.43 1.38 -8.22
CA ARG A 152 9.55 1.12 -9.65
C ARG A 152 8.76 -0.14 -10.00
N ARG A 153 8.02 -0.10 -11.12
CA ARG A 153 7.25 -1.28 -11.59
C ARG A 153 8.12 -2.53 -11.70
N ALA A 154 9.30 -2.41 -12.27
CA ALA A 154 10.24 -3.53 -12.46
C ALA A 154 10.62 -4.24 -11.13
N LEU A 155 10.44 -3.58 -9.99
CA LEU A 155 10.69 -4.20 -8.70
C LEU A 155 9.72 -5.36 -8.42
N PHE A 156 8.48 -5.30 -8.93
CA PHE A 156 7.51 -6.39 -8.76
C PHE A 156 7.85 -7.61 -9.63
N ASP A 157 8.60 -7.43 -10.72
CA ASP A 157 9.14 -8.55 -11.50
C ASP A 157 10.30 -9.24 -10.76
N LEU A 158 11.12 -8.47 -10.04
CA LEU A 158 12.24 -8.97 -9.26
C LEU A 158 11.81 -9.64 -7.95
N VAL A 159 10.99 -8.97 -7.16
CA VAL A 159 10.55 -9.41 -5.82
C VAL A 159 9.40 -10.41 -5.91
N GLY A 160 8.63 -10.34 -6.99
CA GLY A 160 7.40 -11.09 -7.21
C GLY A 160 6.15 -10.40 -6.64
N LEU A 161 5.01 -10.99 -6.92
CA LEU A 161 3.69 -10.51 -6.54
C LEU A 161 3.39 -10.77 -5.04
N HIS A 162 2.28 -10.21 -4.54
CA HIS A 162 1.80 -10.50 -3.18
C HIS A 162 1.29 -11.94 -3.07
N ASP A 163 1.60 -12.62 -1.95
CA ASP A 163 1.13 -13.98 -1.68
C ASP A 163 -0.36 -13.96 -1.23
N PRO A 164 -1.30 -14.53 -2.00
CA PRO A 164 -2.72 -14.56 -1.62
C PRO A 164 -3.02 -15.37 -0.35
N ASN A 165 -2.09 -16.23 0.07
CA ASN A 165 -2.25 -17.04 1.29
C ASN A 165 -1.85 -16.26 2.56
N LEU A 166 -1.43 -15.00 2.44
CA LEU A 166 -1.06 -14.11 3.55
C LEU A 166 -2.02 -12.90 3.60
N PRO A 167 -3.24 -13.06 4.10
CA PRO A 167 -4.27 -12.03 4.01
C PRO A 167 -3.96 -10.76 4.82
N THR A 168 -3.16 -10.85 5.88
CA THR A 168 -2.85 -9.70 6.77
C THR A 168 -1.38 -9.35 6.84
N THR A 169 -0.49 -10.21 6.34
CA THR A 169 0.97 -10.00 6.39
C THR A 169 1.61 -10.03 4.99
N GLY A 170 0.80 -9.89 3.95
CA GLY A 170 1.29 -9.89 2.57
C GLY A 170 2.27 -8.76 2.25
N ASP A 171 2.12 -7.60 2.90
CA ASP A 171 3.07 -6.49 2.86
C ASP A 171 4.39 -6.85 3.56
N VAL A 172 4.32 -7.44 4.76
CA VAL A 172 5.51 -7.87 5.51
C VAL A 172 6.31 -8.91 4.72
N ASP A 173 5.63 -9.89 4.10
CA ASP A 173 6.29 -10.88 3.24
C ASP A 173 6.95 -10.22 2.02
N TRP A 174 6.24 -9.28 1.37
CA TRP A 174 6.78 -8.61 0.20
C TRP A 174 8.04 -7.80 0.54
N TYR A 175 8.01 -7.02 1.62
CA TYR A 175 9.18 -6.29 2.09
C TYR A 175 10.32 -7.23 2.54
N ALA A 176 10.01 -8.33 3.20
CA ALA A 176 11.02 -9.33 3.59
C ALA A 176 11.73 -9.90 2.34
N ARG A 177 10.98 -10.20 1.26
CA ARG A 177 11.58 -10.64 -0.01
C ARG A 177 12.45 -9.55 -0.66
N ALA A 178 12.01 -8.30 -0.62
CA ALA A 178 12.79 -7.18 -1.12
C ALA A 178 14.10 -6.98 -0.34
N PHE A 179 14.05 -7.07 0.99
CA PHE A 179 15.24 -7.01 1.84
C PHE A 179 16.18 -8.20 1.63
N ASP A 180 15.64 -9.41 1.53
CA ASP A 180 16.43 -10.61 1.28
C ASP A 180 17.14 -10.56 -0.08
N ALA A 181 16.53 -9.93 -1.09
CA ALA A 181 17.13 -9.71 -2.41
C ALA A 181 18.10 -8.51 -2.47
N GLY A 182 18.40 -7.87 -1.33
CA GLY A 182 19.33 -6.73 -1.27
C GLY A 182 18.83 -5.46 -1.97
N VAL A 183 17.53 -5.31 -2.14
CA VAL A 183 16.93 -4.16 -2.85
C VAL A 183 17.17 -2.87 -2.07
N ILE A 184 17.67 -1.85 -2.77
CA ILE A 184 17.92 -0.53 -2.18
C ILE A 184 16.61 0.25 -2.12
N GLY A 185 16.18 0.58 -0.91
CA GLY A 185 15.04 1.45 -0.62
C GLY A 185 15.44 2.67 0.20
N HIS A 186 14.57 3.68 0.24
CA HIS A 186 14.77 4.89 1.03
C HIS A 186 13.56 5.20 1.90
N VAL A 187 13.83 5.72 3.10
CA VAL A 187 12.80 6.19 4.03
C VAL A 187 12.74 7.71 3.97
N CYS A 188 11.65 8.27 3.42
CA CYS A 188 11.37 9.68 3.50
C CYS A 188 11.08 10.08 4.96
N ALA A 189 11.66 11.20 5.41
CA ALA A 189 11.55 11.65 6.81
C ALA A 189 10.16 12.19 7.16
N GLU A 190 9.40 12.59 6.13
CA GLU A 190 8.10 13.22 6.27
C GLU A 190 7.01 12.22 6.62
N THR A 191 6.01 12.68 7.39
CA THR A 191 4.73 11.98 7.59
C THR A 191 3.84 12.30 6.39
N LEU A 192 3.56 11.30 5.55
CA LEU A 192 2.85 11.49 4.28
C LEU A 192 1.58 10.64 4.16
N VAL A 193 1.31 9.79 5.14
CA VAL A 193 0.11 8.95 5.20
C VAL A 193 -0.59 9.15 6.55
N HIS A 194 -1.88 9.39 6.51
CA HIS A 194 -2.76 9.32 7.66
C HIS A 194 -3.50 7.98 7.63
N LYS A 195 -3.20 7.14 8.61
CA LYS A 195 -3.80 5.82 8.74
C LYS A 195 -4.99 5.86 9.69
N ARG A 196 -6.17 5.56 9.13
CA ARG A 196 -7.42 5.60 9.88
C ARG A 196 -7.56 4.41 10.79
N VAL A 197 -8.04 4.67 12.01
CA VAL A 197 -8.31 3.64 13.02
C VAL A 197 -9.80 3.55 13.25
N HIS A 198 -10.39 2.37 13.01
CA HIS A 198 -11.80 2.07 13.23
C HIS A 198 -12.01 0.59 13.53
N SER A 199 -13.18 0.22 14.05
CA SER A 199 -13.48 -1.16 14.50
C SER A 199 -13.42 -2.24 13.41
N HIS A 200 -13.42 -1.84 12.13
CA HIS A 200 -13.38 -2.76 11.00
C HIS A 200 -11.97 -2.89 10.36
N ASN A 201 -10.92 -2.27 10.95
CA ASN A 201 -9.57 -2.49 10.46
C ASN A 201 -9.20 -3.98 10.56
N VAL A 202 -8.78 -4.59 9.45
CA VAL A 202 -8.43 -6.02 9.37
C VAL A 202 -7.29 -6.35 10.32
N SER A 203 -6.29 -5.48 10.42
CA SER A 203 -5.10 -5.67 11.29
C SER A 203 -5.42 -5.73 12.79
N LEU A 204 -6.55 -5.16 13.23
CA LEU A 204 -6.99 -5.22 14.63
C LEU A 204 -7.82 -6.48 14.95
N ASN A 205 -8.44 -7.07 13.93
CA ASN A 205 -9.43 -8.14 14.10
C ASN A 205 -8.90 -9.53 13.72
N ASP A 206 -7.75 -9.63 13.03
CA ASP A 206 -7.22 -10.92 12.62
C ASP A 206 -6.30 -11.54 13.67
N THR A 207 -6.74 -12.63 14.27
CA THR A 207 -5.99 -13.40 15.26
C THR A 207 -4.88 -14.27 14.64
N SER A 208 -4.88 -14.46 13.32
CA SER A 208 -3.88 -15.28 12.61
C SER A 208 -2.57 -14.54 12.31
N THR A 209 -2.54 -13.22 12.49
CA THR A 209 -1.40 -12.35 12.15
C THR A 209 -0.07 -12.84 12.75
N ASN A 210 -0.04 -13.24 14.02
CA ASN A 210 1.20 -13.71 14.66
C ASN A 210 1.74 -15.01 14.03
N ALA A 211 0.86 -15.94 13.65
CA ALA A 211 1.25 -17.18 12.99
C ALA A 211 1.80 -16.91 11.57
N GLN A 212 1.16 -15.99 10.84
CA GLN A 212 1.63 -15.57 9.52
C GLN A 212 2.99 -14.86 9.61
N LEU A 213 3.22 -13.98 10.59
CA LEU A 213 4.52 -13.33 10.80
C LEU A 213 5.63 -14.34 11.07
N LEU A 214 5.37 -15.37 11.88
CA LEU A 214 6.34 -16.44 12.12
C LEU A 214 6.65 -17.22 10.83
N ASP A 215 5.67 -17.46 9.99
CA ASP A 215 5.89 -18.12 8.70
C ASP A 215 6.73 -17.25 7.76
N VAL A 216 6.44 -15.95 7.64
CA VAL A 216 7.26 -15.00 6.88
C VAL A 216 8.71 -15.00 7.35
N LEU A 217 8.95 -14.95 8.66
CA LEU A 217 10.30 -15.01 9.23
C LEU A 217 11.03 -16.31 8.87
N ARG A 218 10.34 -17.47 8.97
CA ARG A 218 10.91 -18.77 8.59
C ARG A 218 11.30 -18.81 7.10
N ARG A 219 10.44 -18.28 6.23
CA ARG A 219 10.70 -18.17 4.79
C ARG A 219 11.92 -17.30 4.51
N SER A 220 12.05 -16.14 5.18
CA SER A 220 13.20 -15.23 5.04
C SER A 220 14.51 -15.91 5.49
N VAL A 221 14.52 -16.56 6.63
CA VAL A 221 15.71 -17.30 7.11
C VAL A 221 16.13 -18.38 6.12
N ARG A 222 15.17 -19.13 5.53
CA ARG A 222 15.47 -20.17 4.53
C ARG A 222 16.07 -19.57 3.26
N ARG A 223 15.57 -18.44 2.75
CA ARG A 223 16.15 -17.76 1.57
C ARG A 223 17.61 -17.40 1.82
N LYS A 224 17.93 -16.78 2.95
CA LYS A 224 19.31 -16.39 3.32
C LYS A 224 20.26 -17.57 3.46
N HIS A 225 19.78 -18.73 3.96
CA HIS A 225 20.63 -19.93 4.05
C HIS A 225 20.91 -20.56 2.68
N LEU A 226 20.00 -20.48 1.72
CA LEU A 226 20.20 -20.99 0.37
C LEU A 226 21.24 -20.16 -0.40
N ASP A 227 21.24 -18.83 -0.22
CA ASP A 227 22.21 -17.92 -0.86
C ASP A 227 23.63 -18.11 -0.33
N VAL A 228 23.81 -18.54 0.92
CA VAL A 228 25.15 -18.81 1.54
C VAL A 228 25.74 -20.15 1.07
N THR A 229 24.91 -21.04 0.54
CA THR A 229 25.34 -22.40 0.09
C THR A 229 25.46 -22.54 -1.42
N ALA A 230 25.20 -21.48 -2.19
CA ALA A 230 25.45 -21.45 -3.62
C ALA A 230 26.96 -21.25 -3.86
N PRO A 231 27.63 -22.12 -4.68
CA PRO A 231 29.07 -22.08 -4.91
C PRO A 231 29.51 -20.87 -5.74
#